data_edb191990877a17de8d6f105ca6d751b
#
_entry.id   edb191990877a17de8d6f105ca6d751b
#
_cell.length_a   1.000
_cell.length_b   1.000
_cell.length_c   1.000
_cell.angle_alpha   90.00
_cell.angle_beta   90.00
_cell.angle_gamma   90.00
#
_symmetry.space_group_name_H-M   'P 1'
#
loop_
_entity.id
_entity.type
_entity.pdbx_description
1 polymer ?
#
loop_
_entity_poly.entity_id
_entity_poly.type
_entity_poly.pdbx_seq_one_letter_code
_entity_poly.pdbx_strand_id
1 'polypeptide(L)'
;MIIYYILLFLSNILLSTSYYVKTVLLKTNFFQLIYYFANGKEGVGNITSVIEIIKTCLYFFLTSSVITILPILIIKYFKLLPLKKFIKKYTIILLVFSTLLTLKNYQLDKYIYYKLKKTNIYEKYYVDTNKAKVTAPSKKNNLILIYLESMETSLISKENGGTFTTSRIPELETILKENTNFSNTDKFGGPENITVASFTMGSLVSSSSATPVDINLFRGYSKKNIPLKNIKTLGDILKENNYNLKLIQGSPASFAGTDLYYKEHGNYEIIDYNKMKEKKYIDKDYQKWWGVEDKKLFEIA
;
A
#
# COMPACT_ATOMS: atom_id res chain seq x y z
N MET A 1 30.72 -27.10 -9.48
CA MET A 1 29.86 -26.56 -10.57
C MET A 1 28.38 -26.46 -10.15
N ILE A 2 27.82 -27.46 -9.52
CA ILE A 2 26.40 -27.48 -9.08
C ILE A 2 26.03 -26.20 -8.27
N ILE A 3 26.87 -25.83 -7.30
CA ILE A 3 26.62 -24.63 -6.47
C ILE A 3 26.48 -23.35 -7.33
N TYR A 4 27.25 -23.19 -8.40
CA TYR A 4 27.15 -22.02 -9.28
C TYR A 4 25.87 -22.02 -10.10
N TYR A 5 25.33 -23.17 -10.49
CA TYR A 5 24.03 -23.25 -11.13
C TYR A 5 22.88 -22.90 -10.15
N ILE A 6 23.00 -23.33 -8.90
CA ILE A 6 22.05 -22.92 -7.85
C ILE A 6 22.09 -21.40 -7.62
N LEU A 7 23.29 -20.81 -7.56
CA LEU A 7 23.46 -19.37 -7.41
C LEU A 7 22.97 -18.58 -8.62
N LEU A 8 23.13 -19.12 -9.84
CA LEU A 8 22.54 -18.54 -11.07
C LEU A 8 21.01 -18.55 -11.01
N PHE A 9 20.43 -19.66 -10.60
CA PHE A 9 18.99 -19.76 -10.41
C PHE A 9 18.47 -18.76 -9.37
N LEU A 10 19.17 -18.64 -8.24
CA LEU A 10 18.85 -17.65 -7.21
C LEU A 10 18.96 -16.22 -7.75
N SER A 11 20.02 -15.92 -8.51
CA SER A 11 20.18 -14.60 -9.17
C SER A 11 19.03 -14.31 -10.14
N ASN A 12 18.55 -15.32 -10.86
CA ASN A 12 17.41 -15.18 -11.76
C ASN A 12 16.11 -14.84 -10.98
N ILE A 13 15.86 -15.52 -9.87
CA ILE A 13 14.72 -15.22 -9.00
C ILE A 13 14.82 -13.78 -8.48
N LEU A 14 15.98 -13.35 -7.99
CA LEU A 14 16.20 -11.99 -7.50
C LEU A 14 15.97 -10.94 -8.58
N LEU A 15 16.46 -11.15 -9.80
CA LEU A 15 16.21 -10.26 -10.92
C LEU A 15 14.72 -10.21 -11.30
N SER A 16 14.09 -11.36 -11.43
CA SER A 16 12.68 -11.49 -11.78
C SER A 16 11.79 -10.75 -10.79
N THR A 17 11.94 -11.04 -9.50
CA THR A 17 11.13 -10.41 -8.44
C THR A 17 11.42 -8.93 -8.30
N SER A 18 12.69 -8.53 -8.43
CA SER A 18 13.09 -7.13 -8.40
C SER A 18 12.48 -6.33 -9.56
N TYR A 19 12.45 -6.92 -10.75
CA TYR A 19 11.86 -6.29 -11.93
C TYR A 19 10.33 -6.23 -11.81
N TYR A 20 9.69 -7.27 -11.30
CA TYR A 20 8.26 -7.31 -11.00
C TYR A 20 7.85 -6.17 -10.04
N VAL A 21 8.56 -6.03 -8.92
CA VAL A 21 8.28 -4.97 -7.93
C VAL A 21 8.42 -3.58 -8.56
N LYS A 22 9.46 -3.38 -9.37
CA LYS A 22 9.68 -2.08 -10.01
C LYS A 22 8.62 -1.72 -11.05
N THR A 23 8.11 -2.69 -11.82
CA THR A 23 7.25 -2.43 -12.99
C THR A 23 5.78 -2.63 -12.72
N VAL A 24 5.41 -3.63 -11.92
CA VAL A 24 4.01 -3.98 -11.64
C VAL A 24 3.54 -3.34 -10.35
N LEU A 25 4.35 -3.43 -9.30
CA LEU A 25 3.98 -2.88 -7.99
C LEU A 25 4.38 -1.40 -7.82
N LEU A 26 4.84 -0.76 -8.88
CA LEU A 26 5.05 0.70 -9.01
C LEU A 26 5.53 1.38 -7.73
N LYS A 27 6.77 1.12 -7.31
CA LYS A 27 7.39 1.72 -6.12
C LYS A 27 6.80 1.28 -4.77
N THR A 28 6.05 0.18 -4.72
CA THR A 28 5.63 -0.41 -3.43
C THR A 28 6.84 -0.60 -2.53
N ASN A 29 6.82 -0.02 -1.35
CA ASN A 29 7.91 -0.15 -0.40
C ASN A 29 7.82 -1.48 0.37
N PHE A 30 8.94 -1.89 0.99
CA PHE A 30 9.00 -3.17 1.68
C PHE A 30 8.05 -3.26 2.88
N PHE A 31 7.75 -2.16 3.55
CA PHE A 31 6.77 -2.13 4.64
C PHE A 31 5.38 -2.48 4.16
N GLN A 32 4.97 -1.93 3.01
CA GLN A 32 3.69 -2.23 2.38
C GLN A 32 3.61 -3.70 1.95
N LEU A 33 4.68 -4.24 1.36
CA LEU A 33 4.74 -5.66 1.00
C LEU A 33 4.57 -6.57 2.22
N ILE A 34 5.28 -6.27 3.32
CA ILE A 34 5.15 -7.00 4.58
C ILE A 34 3.72 -6.93 5.10
N TYR A 35 3.15 -5.74 5.09
CA TYR A 35 1.79 -5.52 5.56
C TYR A 35 0.78 -6.38 4.79
N TYR A 36 0.80 -6.31 3.46
CA TYR A 36 -0.10 -7.10 2.62
C TYR A 36 0.19 -8.61 2.69
N PHE A 37 1.43 -9.01 2.80
CA PHE A 37 1.78 -10.42 2.99
C PHE A 37 1.22 -10.98 4.31
N ALA A 38 1.26 -10.20 5.36
CA ALA A 38 0.76 -10.59 6.68
C ALA A 38 -0.79 -10.51 6.76
N ASN A 39 -1.43 -9.57 6.06
CA ASN A 39 -2.84 -9.23 6.24
C ASN A 39 -3.70 -9.43 4.99
N GLY A 40 -3.11 -9.65 3.83
CA GLY A 40 -3.80 -9.67 2.53
C GLY A 40 -4.43 -11.00 2.12
N LYS A 41 -4.54 -11.97 3.01
CA LYS A 41 -5.07 -13.31 2.68
C LYS A 41 -6.55 -13.32 2.27
N GLU A 42 -7.30 -12.32 2.71
CA GLU A 42 -8.70 -12.15 2.38
C GLU A 42 -8.83 -11.01 1.35
N GLY A 43 -9.34 -11.29 0.17
CA GLY A 43 -9.54 -10.30 -0.88
C GLY A 43 -8.89 -10.60 -2.24
N VAL A 44 -7.93 -11.50 -2.29
CA VAL A 44 -7.41 -12.05 -3.57
C VAL A 44 -8.35 -13.19 -4.05
N GLY A 45 -9.63 -12.94 -4.01
CA GLY A 45 -10.68 -13.98 -4.05
C GLY A 45 -11.08 -14.47 -5.44
N ASN A 46 -10.39 -14.13 -6.55
CA ASN A 46 -10.72 -14.68 -7.85
C ASN A 46 -9.54 -15.48 -8.42
N ILE A 47 -9.81 -16.73 -8.79
CA ILE A 47 -8.87 -17.63 -9.49
C ILE A 47 -8.26 -16.94 -10.72
N THR A 48 -9.02 -16.08 -11.42
CA THR A 48 -8.53 -15.24 -12.52
C THR A 48 -7.40 -14.32 -12.09
N SER A 49 -7.49 -13.67 -10.94
CA SER A 49 -6.44 -12.78 -10.43
C SER A 49 -5.17 -13.56 -10.08
N VAL A 50 -5.32 -14.77 -9.52
CA VAL A 50 -4.18 -15.65 -9.21
C VAL A 50 -3.49 -16.12 -10.49
N ILE A 51 -4.26 -16.50 -11.51
CA ILE A 51 -3.73 -16.90 -12.82
C ILE A 51 -2.95 -15.74 -13.48
N GLU A 52 -3.47 -14.52 -13.43
CA GLU A 52 -2.78 -13.34 -13.97
C GLU A 52 -1.47 -13.04 -13.22
N ILE A 53 -1.47 -13.17 -11.90
CA ILE A 53 -0.24 -13.03 -11.10
C ILE A 53 0.80 -14.09 -11.52
N ILE A 54 0.38 -15.36 -11.65
CA ILE A 54 1.26 -16.46 -12.07
C ILE A 54 1.83 -16.20 -13.46
N LYS A 55 0.99 -15.81 -14.43
CA LYS A 55 1.45 -15.47 -15.79
C LYS A 55 2.46 -14.34 -15.77
N THR A 56 2.20 -13.30 -15.00
CA THR A 56 3.09 -12.15 -14.88
C THR A 56 4.41 -12.53 -14.21
N CYS A 57 4.39 -13.31 -13.14
CA CYS A 57 5.61 -13.83 -12.52
C CYS A 57 6.42 -14.71 -13.48
N LEU A 58 5.75 -15.57 -14.24
CA LEU A 58 6.39 -16.43 -15.25
C LEU A 58 7.02 -15.58 -16.36
N TYR A 59 6.33 -14.56 -16.85
CA TYR A 59 6.89 -13.63 -17.85
C TYR A 59 8.18 -12.97 -17.35
N PHE A 60 8.20 -12.42 -16.13
CA PHE A 60 9.40 -11.81 -15.59
C PHE A 60 10.52 -12.83 -15.34
N PHE A 61 10.17 -14.04 -14.95
CA PHE A 61 11.14 -15.13 -14.78
C PHE A 61 11.77 -15.53 -16.11
N LEU A 62 11.00 -15.66 -17.16
CA LEU A 62 11.50 -16.00 -18.50
C LEU A 62 12.36 -14.87 -19.09
N THR A 63 11.94 -13.62 -18.94
CA THR A 63 12.73 -12.47 -19.42
C THR A 63 14.05 -12.31 -18.68
N SER A 64 14.07 -12.48 -17.36
CA SER A 64 15.32 -12.47 -16.59
C SER A 64 16.21 -13.68 -16.90
N SER A 65 15.63 -14.82 -17.31
CA SER A 65 16.38 -16.00 -17.74
C SER A 65 17.21 -15.73 -19.00
N VAL A 66 16.78 -14.82 -19.86
CA VAL A 66 17.58 -14.39 -21.02
C VAL A 66 18.90 -13.76 -20.54
N ILE A 67 18.82 -12.86 -19.57
CA ILE A 67 20.02 -12.20 -19.00
C ILE A 67 20.94 -13.22 -18.32
N THR A 68 20.38 -14.21 -17.62
CA THR A 68 21.18 -15.19 -16.87
C THR A 68 21.80 -16.27 -17.75
N ILE A 69 21.13 -16.70 -18.80
CA ILE A 69 21.52 -17.87 -19.62
C ILE A 69 22.23 -17.49 -20.91
N LEU A 70 21.76 -16.44 -21.59
CA LEU A 70 22.26 -16.06 -22.92
C LEU A 70 23.77 -15.82 -22.95
N PRO A 71 24.42 -15.12 -22.02
CA PRO A 71 25.88 -14.95 -22.00
C PRO A 71 26.62 -16.28 -21.90
N ILE A 72 26.09 -17.24 -21.16
CA ILE A 72 26.70 -18.58 -21.01
C ILE A 72 26.62 -19.34 -22.33
N LEU A 73 25.49 -19.25 -23.03
CA LEU A 73 25.30 -19.89 -24.34
C LEU A 73 26.23 -19.28 -25.41
N ILE A 74 26.36 -17.95 -25.43
CA ILE A 74 27.26 -17.24 -26.35
C ILE A 74 28.72 -17.68 -26.10
N ILE A 75 29.18 -17.65 -24.86
CA ILE A 75 30.55 -18.06 -24.51
C ILE A 75 30.81 -19.53 -24.86
N LYS A 76 29.81 -20.40 -24.65
CA LYS A 76 29.88 -21.82 -25.00
C LYS A 76 29.94 -22.03 -26.50
N TYR A 77 29.09 -21.38 -27.26
CA TYR A 77 28.97 -21.52 -28.70
C TYR A 77 30.22 -21.04 -29.43
N PHE A 78 30.64 -19.81 -29.15
CA PHE A 78 31.80 -19.20 -29.79
C PHE A 78 33.15 -19.59 -29.16
N LYS A 79 33.16 -20.40 -28.11
CA LYS A 79 34.38 -20.83 -27.38
C LYS A 79 35.30 -19.67 -26.96
N LEU A 80 34.70 -18.50 -26.66
CA LEU A 80 35.43 -17.25 -26.41
C LEU A 80 36.31 -17.30 -25.14
N LEU A 81 35.88 -18.04 -24.12
CA LEU A 81 36.56 -18.16 -22.83
C LEU A 81 36.41 -19.57 -22.26
N PRO A 82 37.32 -19.98 -21.32
CA PRO A 82 37.15 -21.21 -20.57
C PRO A 82 35.84 -21.23 -19.80
N LEU A 83 34.84 -21.97 -20.28
CA LEU A 83 33.44 -21.94 -19.82
C LEU A 83 33.32 -22.08 -18.29
N LYS A 84 34.07 -22.99 -17.64
CA LYS A 84 34.04 -23.18 -16.19
C LYS A 84 34.50 -21.93 -15.44
N LYS A 85 35.56 -21.24 -15.90
CA LYS A 85 36.06 -20.00 -15.30
C LYS A 85 35.06 -18.85 -15.50
N PHE A 86 34.48 -18.77 -16.69
CA PHE A 86 33.46 -17.77 -17.00
C PHE A 86 32.24 -17.94 -16.10
N ILE A 87 31.64 -19.13 -16.02
CA ILE A 87 30.46 -19.40 -15.18
C ILE A 87 30.73 -18.99 -13.73
N LYS A 88 31.88 -19.33 -13.16
CA LYS A 88 32.21 -18.95 -11.77
C LYS A 88 32.20 -17.44 -11.56
N LYS A 89 32.92 -16.67 -12.39
CA LYS A 89 33.03 -15.22 -12.27
C LYS A 89 31.69 -14.55 -12.55
N TYR A 90 31.04 -14.95 -13.64
CA TYR A 90 29.74 -14.40 -14.05
C TYR A 90 28.67 -14.59 -12.99
N THR A 91 28.55 -15.78 -12.39
CA THR A 91 27.60 -16.08 -11.34
C THR A 91 27.78 -15.17 -10.11
N ILE A 92 29.03 -14.97 -9.69
CA ILE A 92 29.31 -14.09 -8.52
C ILE A 92 28.91 -12.65 -8.83
N ILE A 93 29.32 -12.14 -10.00
CA ILE A 93 28.97 -10.77 -10.42
C ILE A 93 27.46 -10.61 -10.53
N LEU A 94 26.78 -11.56 -11.14
CA LEU A 94 25.33 -11.52 -11.33
C LEU A 94 24.59 -11.61 -9.98
N LEU A 95 25.07 -12.43 -9.05
CA LEU A 95 24.49 -12.54 -7.72
C LEU A 95 24.61 -11.23 -6.96
N VAL A 96 25.80 -10.62 -6.97
CA VAL A 96 26.01 -9.32 -6.32
C VAL A 96 25.10 -8.26 -6.95
N PHE A 97 25.09 -8.18 -8.28
CA PHE A 97 24.26 -7.22 -9.00
C PHE A 97 22.77 -7.41 -8.71
N SER A 98 22.25 -8.65 -8.82
CA SER A 98 20.85 -8.95 -8.56
C SER A 98 20.45 -8.67 -7.10
N THR A 99 21.35 -8.95 -6.14
CA THR A 99 21.13 -8.63 -4.74
C THR A 99 21.05 -7.12 -4.50
N LEU A 100 21.99 -6.35 -5.04
CA LEU A 100 21.99 -4.88 -4.91
C LEU A 100 20.75 -4.26 -5.56
N LEU A 101 20.35 -4.77 -6.73
CA LEU A 101 19.13 -4.32 -7.41
C LEU A 101 17.88 -4.64 -6.59
N THR A 102 17.82 -5.82 -5.99
CA THR A 102 16.72 -6.23 -5.11
C THR A 102 16.65 -5.35 -3.87
N LEU A 103 17.76 -5.13 -3.17
CA LEU A 103 17.82 -4.24 -2.01
C LEU A 103 17.28 -2.84 -2.34
N LYS A 104 17.70 -2.29 -3.51
CA LYS A 104 17.26 -0.97 -3.97
C LYS A 104 15.77 -0.94 -4.31
N ASN A 105 15.29 -1.87 -5.13
CA ASN A 105 13.91 -1.84 -5.63
C ASN A 105 12.87 -2.15 -4.54
N TYR A 106 13.23 -2.99 -3.57
CA TYR A 106 12.41 -3.27 -2.39
C TYR A 106 12.58 -2.23 -1.27
N GLN A 107 13.54 -1.30 -1.39
CA GLN A 107 13.90 -0.35 -0.33
C GLN A 107 14.23 -1.04 1.01
N LEU A 108 14.90 -2.20 0.94
CA LEU A 108 15.28 -2.99 2.12
C LEU A 108 16.28 -2.28 3.02
N ASP A 109 17.12 -1.42 2.45
CA ASP A 109 18.03 -0.52 3.16
C ASP A 109 17.25 0.37 4.13
N LYS A 110 16.17 1.00 3.67
CA LYS A 110 15.29 1.82 4.51
C LYS A 110 14.61 0.99 5.59
N TYR A 111 14.10 -0.20 5.23
CA TYR A 111 13.47 -1.09 6.19
C TYR A 111 14.43 -1.48 7.32
N ILE A 112 15.65 -1.92 6.98
CA ILE A 112 16.67 -2.29 7.95
C ILE A 112 17.06 -1.07 8.81
N TYR A 113 17.28 0.09 8.18
CA TYR A 113 17.60 1.32 8.89
C TYR A 113 16.53 1.66 9.95
N TYR A 114 15.24 1.67 9.57
CA TYR A 114 14.16 2.00 10.50
C TYR A 114 13.94 0.92 11.58
N LYS A 115 14.21 -0.34 11.29
CA LYS A 115 14.14 -1.41 12.31
C LYS A 115 15.28 -1.35 13.33
N LEU A 116 16.46 -0.91 12.92
CA LEU A 116 17.62 -0.78 13.81
C LEU A 116 17.62 0.56 14.56
N LYS A 117 17.03 1.60 13.98
CA LYS A 117 16.97 2.93 14.58
C LYS A 117 15.96 2.95 15.72
N LYS A 118 16.44 3.16 16.94
CA LYS A 118 15.56 3.45 18.08
C LYS A 118 14.89 4.81 17.85
N THR A 119 13.62 4.90 18.14
CA THR A 119 12.83 6.13 18.06
C THR A 119 12.13 6.35 19.38
N ASN A 120 12.04 7.60 19.79
CA ASN A 120 11.28 8.07 20.95
C ASN A 120 10.05 8.89 20.52
N ILE A 121 9.53 8.62 19.32
CA ILE A 121 8.43 9.38 18.74
C ILE A 121 7.18 9.37 19.64
N TYR A 122 6.88 8.23 20.24
CA TYR A 122 5.74 8.13 21.15
C TYR A 122 5.96 8.88 22.46
N GLU A 123 7.16 8.78 23.03
CA GLU A 123 7.50 9.49 24.28
C GLU A 123 7.50 11.01 24.09
N LYS A 124 7.92 11.47 22.92
CA LYS A 124 8.12 12.90 22.65
C LYS A 124 6.92 13.59 22.00
N TYR A 125 6.19 12.91 21.14
CA TYR A 125 5.17 13.53 20.29
C TYR A 125 3.77 12.91 20.42
N TYR A 126 3.64 11.72 21.02
CA TYR A 126 2.33 11.11 21.21
C TYR A 126 1.52 11.88 22.24
N VAL A 127 0.33 12.28 21.85
CA VAL A 127 -0.66 12.86 22.74
C VAL A 127 -1.63 11.77 23.15
N ASP A 128 -1.69 11.45 24.45
CA ASP A 128 -2.63 10.47 24.98
C ASP A 128 -4.07 11.03 24.89
N THR A 129 -4.77 10.65 23.85
CA THR A 129 -6.14 11.09 23.59
C THR A 129 -7.15 10.67 24.67
N ASN A 130 -6.83 9.66 25.50
CA ASN A 130 -7.65 9.30 26.65
C ASN A 130 -7.65 10.38 27.74
N LYS A 131 -6.61 11.20 27.80
CA LYS A 131 -6.49 12.33 28.71
C LYS A 131 -7.00 13.65 28.13
N ALA A 132 -7.28 13.68 26.84
CA ALA A 132 -7.78 14.87 26.18
C ALA A 132 -9.26 15.12 26.54
N LYS A 133 -9.57 16.32 26.97
CA LYS A 133 -10.96 16.74 27.19
C LYS A 133 -11.56 17.15 25.84
N VAL A 134 -12.47 16.35 25.34
CA VAL A 134 -13.22 16.66 24.13
C VAL A 134 -14.59 17.23 24.54
N THR A 135 -14.92 18.42 24.04
CA THR A 135 -16.22 19.04 24.24
C THR A 135 -16.99 19.05 22.94
N ALA A 136 -18.08 18.31 22.87
CA ALA A 136 -18.97 18.34 21.72
C ALA A 136 -19.94 19.53 21.82
N PRO A 137 -20.27 20.19 20.71
CA PRO A 137 -21.29 21.23 20.69
C PRO A 137 -22.69 20.64 20.97
N SER A 138 -23.58 21.46 21.55
CA SER A 138 -24.98 21.07 21.80
C SER A 138 -25.72 20.67 20.50
N LYS A 139 -25.48 21.42 19.44
CA LYS A 139 -25.96 21.10 18.09
C LYS A 139 -24.81 20.43 17.31
N LYS A 140 -24.97 19.17 16.97
CA LYS A 140 -23.98 18.38 16.24
C LYS A 140 -24.21 18.50 14.74
N ASN A 141 -23.14 18.72 14.00
CA ASN A 141 -23.15 18.65 12.54
C ASN A 141 -22.74 17.24 12.09
N ASN A 142 -23.16 16.85 10.91
CA ASN A 142 -22.64 15.65 10.27
C ASN A 142 -21.17 15.88 9.85
N LEU A 143 -20.36 14.85 10.00
CA LEU A 143 -18.98 14.81 9.50
C LEU A 143 -18.91 13.77 8.38
N ILE A 144 -18.53 14.21 7.19
CA ILE A 144 -18.27 13.35 6.05
C ILE A 144 -16.79 13.40 5.73
N LEU A 145 -16.12 12.26 5.83
CA LEU A 145 -14.70 12.08 5.47
C LEU A 145 -14.64 11.30 4.16
N ILE A 146 -14.08 11.90 3.12
CA ILE A 146 -13.93 11.28 1.81
C ILE A 146 -12.43 11.02 1.59
N TYR A 147 -12.05 9.75 1.49
CA TYR A 147 -10.70 9.33 1.17
C TYR A 147 -10.58 9.06 -0.34
N LEU A 148 -9.93 9.97 -1.05
CA LEU A 148 -9.65 9.84 -2.47
C LEU A 148 -8.27 9.19 -2.64
N GLU A 149 -8.22 7.87 -2.67
CA GLU A 149 -6.95 7.13 -2.80
C GLU A 149 -6.30 7.39 -4.15
N SER A 150 -4.97 7.54 -4.15
CA SER A 150 -4.15 7.85 -5.33
C SER A 150 -4.44 9.19 -6.01
N MET A 151 -5.22 10.08 -5.38
CA MET A 151 -5.34 11.46 -5.83
C MET A 151 -4.16 12.28 -5.35
N GLU A 152 -3.31 12.66 -6.30
CA GLU A 152 -2.10 13.42 -6.02
C GLU A 152 -2.26 14.88 -6.43
N THR A 153 -1.67 15.80 -5.67
CA THR A 153 -1.58 17.21 -6.04
C THR A 153 -0.83 17.46 -7.34
N SER A 154 -0.01 16.50 -7.78
CA SER A 154 0.59 16.51 -9.12
C SER A 154 -0.42 16.61 -10.26
N LEU A 155 -1.68 16.21 -10.05
CA LEU A 155 -2.75 16.22 -11.06
C LEU A 155 -3.36 17.61 -11.30
N ILE A 156 -3.17 18.57 -10.39
CA ILE A 156 -3.64 19.94 -10.57
C ILE A 156 -2.72 20.75 -11.49
N SER A 157 -3.11 21.99 -11.77
CA SER A 157 -2.33 22.89 -12.62
C SER A 157 -0.99 23.30 -12.01
N LYS A 158 0.01 23.61 -12.86
CA LYS A 158 1.33 24.12 -12.45
C LYS A 158 1.22 25.42 -11.65
N GLU A 159 0.29 26.27 -12.00
CA GLU A 159 0.03 27.51 -11.30
C GLU A 159 -0.27 27.28 -9.83
N ASN A 160 -1.00 26.21 -9.51
CA ASN A 160 -1.42 25.85 -8.18
C ASN A 160 -0.54 24.79 -7.48
N GLY A 161 0.61 24.45 -8.08
CA GLY A 161 1.59 23.53 -7.47
C GLY A 161 1.61 22.13 -8.06
N GLY A 162 0.79 21.84 -9.08
CA GLY A 162 0.79 20.55 -9.79
C GLY A 162 1.85 20.46 -10.90
N THR A 163 1.69 19.48 -11.78
CA THR A 163 2.64 19.20 -12.88
C THR A 163 2.07 19.46 -14.27
N PHE A 164 0.78 19.62 -14.41
CA PHE A 164 0.11 19.79 -15.70
C PHE A 164 -0.13 21.27 -16.03
N THR A 165 -0.04 21.64 -17.30
CA THR A 165 -0.42 22.99 -17.74
C THR A 165 -1.89 23.26 -17.46
N THR A 166 -2.75 22.26 -17.70
CA THR A 166 -4.19 22.29 -17.37
C THR A 166 -4.46 21.19 -16.38
N SER A 167 -5.22 21.49 -15.33
CA SER A 167 -5.60 20.53 -14.30
C SER A 167 -6.27 19.29 -14.92
N ARG A 168 -5.95 18.12 -14.38
CA ARG A 168 -6.65 16.86 -14.69
C ARG A 168 -7.87 16.61 -13.80
N ILE A 169 -7.99 17.41 -12.74
CA ILE A 169 -9.05 17.35 -11.73
C ILE A 169 -9.58 18.77 -11.43
N PRO A 170 -10.09 19.50 -12.44
CA PRO A 170 -10.40 20.93 -12.31
C PRO A 170 -11.47 21.21 -11.24
N GLU A 171 -12.45 20.34 -11.06
CA GLU A 171 -13.51 20.49 -10.06
C GLU A 171 -12.93 20.40 -8.63
N LEU A 172 -12.05 19.43 -8.37
CA LEU A 172 -11.36 19.33 -7.09
C LEU A 172 -10.43 20.52 -6.86
N GLU A 173 -9.75 20.99 -7.90
CA GLU A 173 -8.91 22.18 -7.81
C GLU A 173 -9.73 23.43 -7.47
N THR A 174 -10.95 23.56 -7.98
CA THR A 174 -11.88 24.62 -7.61
C THR A 174 -12.27 24.52 -6.13
N ILE A 175 -12.62 23.31 -5.65
CA ILE A 175 -12.93 23.08 -4.22
C ILE A 175 -11.74 23.47 -3.33
N LEU A 176 -10.51 23.15 -3.74
CA LEU A 176 -9.30 23.53 -3.00
C LEU A 176 -9.15 25.05 -2.89
N LYS A 177 -9.51 25.81 -3.94
CA LYS A 177 -9.41 27.29 -3.96
C LYS A 177 -10.48 27.95 -3.07
N GLU A 178 -11.66 27.38 -3.02
CA GLU A 178 -12.81 27.98 -2.35
C GLU A 178 -12.97 27.56 -0.89
N ASN A 179 -12.22 26.59 -0.42
CA ASN A 179 -12.34 26.01 0.90
C ASN A 179 -11.01 25.98 1.67
N THR A 180 -11.06 25.58 2.94
CA THR A 180 -9.87 25.43 3.77
C THR A 180 -8.99 24.32 3.22
N ASN A 181 -7.75 24.66 2.94
CA ASN A 181 -6.70 23.73 2.50
C ASN A 181 -5.57 23.68 3.53
N PHE A 182 -5.07 22.48 3.81
CA PHE A 182 -3.92 22.27 4.69
C PHE A 182 -2.71 21.92 3.83
N SER A 183 -1.72 22.79 3.77
CA SER A 183 -0.50 22.60 3.01
C SER A 183 0.72 23.08 3.79
N ASN A 184 1.88 22.48 3.53
CA ASN A 184 3.17 22.90 4.09
C ASN A 184 3.81 24.06 3.32
N THR A 185 3.19 24.51 2.23
CA THR A 185 3.70 25.56 1.35
C THR A 185 2.60 26.56 1.04
N ASP A 186 2.92 27.62 0.29
CA ASP A 186 1.98 28.60 -0.28
C ASP A 186 1.16 28.04 -1.46
N LYS A 187 1.46 26.83 -1.89
CA LYS A 187 0.73 26.10 -2.94
C LYS A 187 -0.19 25.04 -2.33
N PHE A 188 -1.17 24.59 -3.12
CA PHE A 188 -1.97 23.44 -2.70
C PHE A 188 -1.09 22.20 -2.55
N GLY A 189 -1.38 21.41 -1.54
CA GLY A 189 -0.55 20.27 -1.26
C GLY A 189 -1.21 19.34 -0.25
N GLY A 190 -0.69 19.33 0.93
CA GLY A 190 -1.05 18.43 2.01
C GLY A 190 0.21 18.03 2.76
N PRO A 191 0.10 17.13 3.73
CA PRO A 191 1.25 16.61 4.45
C PRO A 191 2.11 15.73 3.54
N GLU A 192 3.42 15.72 3.79
CA GLU A 192 4.31 14.75 3.15
C GLU A 192 3.95 13.33 3.58
N ASN A 193 3.93 12.44 2.61
CA ASN A 193 3.59 11.05 2.86
C ASN A 193 4.77 10.31 3.48
N ILE A 194 4.56 9.72 4.65
CA ILE A 194 5.56 8.87 5.29
C ILE A 194 5.44 7.42 4.83
N THR A 195 6.54 6.68 4.83
CA THR A 195 6.64 5.32 4.30
C THR A 195 5.55 4.36 4.83
N VAL A 196 5.22 4.47 6.12
CA VAL A 196 4.23 3.60 6.77
C VAL A 196 2.78 4.08 6.61
N ALA A 197 2.56 5.25 6.02
CA ALA A 197 1.24 5.81 5.69
C ALA A 197 1.00 5.87 4.17
N SER A 198 1.91 5.35 3.33
CA SER A 198 1.86 5.43 1.87
C SER A 198 1.04 4.32 1.20
N PHE A 199 0.19 3.63 1.93
CA PHE A 199 -0.72 2.60 1.43
C PHE A 199 -2.04 2.69 2.18
N THR A 200 -3.12 2.16 1.60
CA THR A 200 -4.51 2.32 2.05
C THR A 200 -4.67 2.21 3.57
N MET A 201 -4.32 1.08 4.15
CA MET A 201 -4.53 0.87 5.59
C MET A 201 -3.60 1.73 6.46
N GLY A 202 -2.36 1.94 6.02
CA GLY A 202 -1.43 2.86 6.69
C GLY A 202 -1.96 4.29 6.73
N SER A 203 -2.57 4.76 5.63
CA SER A 203 -3.19 6.08 5.54
C SER A 203 -4.45 6.19 6.39
N LEU A 204 -5.35 5.22 6.33
CA LEU A 204 -6.58 5.19 7.13
C LEU A 204 -6.29 5.21 8.63
N VAL A 205 -5.35 4.40 9.09
CA VAL A 205 -4.92 4.37 10.48
C VAL A 205 -4.29 5.70 10.89
N SER A 206 -3.33 6.19 10.11
CA SER A 206 -2.61 7.42 10.46
C SER A 206 -3.51 8.65 10.50
N SER A 207 -4.45 8.77 9.56
CA SER A 207 -5.40 9.90 9.50
C SER A 207 -6.43 9.89 10.62
N SER A 208 -6.84 8.70 11.08
CA SER A 208 -7.86 8.58 12.13
C SER A 208 -7.30 8.52 13.55
N SER A 209 -6.01 8.19 13.71
CA SER A 209 -5.37 8.05 15.03
C SER A 209 -4.21 9.02 15.27
N ALA A 210 -3.78 9.80 14.26
CA ALA A 210 -2.54 10.58 14.25
C ALA A 210 -1.29 9.75 14.63
N THR A 211 -1.33 8.43 14.39
CA THR A 211 -0.30 7.48 14.78
C THR A 211 0.00 6.53 13.62
N PRO A 212 1.27 6.26 13.31
CA PRO A 212 1.59 5.32 12.23
C PRO A 212 1.15 3.89 12.59
N VAL A 213 0.75 3.13 11.59
CA VAL A 213 0.43 1.71 11.76
C VAL A 213 1.68 0.91 12.13
N ASP A 214 1.57 -0.01 13.10
CA ASP A 214 2.64 -0.97 13.38
C ASP A 214 2.66 -2.08 12.34
N ILE A 215 3.83 -2.28 11.74
CA ILE A 215 4.05 -3.27 10.69
C ILE A 215 4.97 -4.37 11.20
N ASN A 216 4.40 -5.55 11.38
CA ASN A 216 5.13 -6.72 11.82
C ASN A 216 4.97 -7.88 10.83
N LEU A 217 6.09 -8.41 10.32
CA LEU A 217 6.11 -9.48 9.34
C LEU A 217 5.43 -10.77 9.84
N PHE A 218 5.55 -11.05 11.13
CA PHE A 218 5.09 -12.31 11.74
C PHE A 218 3.73 -12.21 12.43
N ARG A 219 3.13 -11.03 12.40
CA ARG A 219 1.90 -10.77 13.15
C ARG A 219 0.89 -10.04 12.28
N GLY A 220 0.10 -10.82 11.54
CA GLY A 220 -1.06 -10.30 10.81
C GLY A 220 -2.15 -9.81 11.77
N TYR A 221 -2.99 -8.91 11.31
CA TYR A 221 -4.14 -8.45 12.07
C TYR A 221 -5.26 -9.50 12.13
N SER A 222 -5.90 -9.60 13.26
CA SER A 222 -6.98 -10.52 13.55
C SER A 222 -7.81 -9.98 14.71
N LYS A 223 -8.93 -10.61 15.05
CA LYS A 223 -9.72 -10.26 16.26
C LYS A 223 -8.90 -10.23 17.56
N LYS A 224 -7.78 -10.97 17.62
CA LYS A 224 -6.87 -10.98 18.77
C LYS A 224 -5.73 -9.94 18.66
N ASN A 225 -5.46 -9.44 17.46
CA ASN A 225 -4.36 -8.54 17.16
C ASN A 225 -4.84 -7.42 16.25
N ILE A 226 -5.57 -6.47 16.82
CA ILE A 226 -6.13 -5.33 16.10
C ILE A 226 -5.14 -4.16 16.10
N PRO A 227 -5.01 -3.41 14.98
CA PRO A 227 -4.12 -2.24 14.93
C PRO A 227 -4.50 -1.23 16.00
N LEU A 228 -3.49 -0.78 16.75
CA LEU A 228 -3.62 0.32 17.71
C LEU A 228 -4.74 0.17 18.75
N LYS A 229 -5.09 -1.06 19.15
CA LYS A 229 -6.20 -1.40 20.04
C LYS A 229 -6.30 -0.51 21.29
N ASN A 230 -5.18 -0.06 21.82
CA ASN A 230 -5.12 0.74 23.06
C ASN A 230 -5.05 2.26 22.78
N ILE A 231 -5.17 2.68 21.52
CA ILE A 231 -5.15 4.09 21.13
C ILE A 231 -6.57 4.53 20.82
N LYS A 232 -6.99 5.64 21.41
CA LYS A 232 -8.28 6.25 21.13
C LYS A 232 -8.21 7.02 19.80
N THR A 233 -9.04 6.65 18.87
CA THR A 233 -9.10 7.24 17.53
C THR A 233 -10.20 8.26 17.39
N LEU A 234 -10.26 8.95 16.24
CA LEU A 234 -11.38 9.83 15.89
C LEU A 234 -12.73 9.08 15.98
N GLY A 235 -12.79 7.83 15.53
CA GLY A 235 -13.98 7.00 15.61
C GLY A 235 -14.46 6.79 17.04
N ASP A 236 -13.55 6.50 17.96
CA ASP A 236 -13.87 6.33 19.38
C ASP A 236 -14.39 7.63 19.99
N ILE A 237 -13.73 8.75 19.68
CA ILE A 237 -14.16 10.09 20.15
C ILE A 237 -15.58 10.42 19.66
N LEU A 238 -15.85 10.21 18.37
CA LEU A 238 -17.16 10.46 17.79
C LEU A 238 -18.23 9.55 18.40
N LYS A 239 -17.92 8.27 18.61
CA LYS A 239 -18.83 7.30 19.22
C LYS A 239 -19.19 7.68 20.65
N GLU A 240 -18.21 8.06 21.46
CA GLU A 240 -18.42 8.56 22.83
C GLU A 240 -19.31 9.81 22.86
N ASN A 241 -19.28 10.58 21.79
CA ASN A 241 -20.15 11.74 21.62
C ASN A 241 -21.46 11.45 20.89
N ASN A 242 -21.89 10.18 20.87
CA ASN A 242 -23.17 9.71 20.31
C ASN A 242 -23.34 10.01 18.81
N TYR A 243 -22.28 9.90 18.00
CA TYR A 243 -22.38 9.87 16.55
C TYR A 243 -22.68 8.45 16.07
N ASN A 244 -23.47 8.35 15.01
CA ASN A 244 -23.63 7.12 14.26
C ASN A 244 -22.53 7.07 13.19
N LEU A 245 -21.72 6.02 13.25
CA LEU A 245 -20.52 5.91 12.42
C LEU A 245 -20.75 4.90 11.29
N LYS A 246 -20.47 5.30 10.06
CA LYS A 246 -20.54 4.44 8.88
C LYS A 246 -19.23 4.48 8.12
N LEU A 247 -18.78 3.33 7.65
CA LEU A 247 -17.73 3.16 6.66
C LEU A 247 -18.39 2.66 5.38
N ILE A 248 -18.25 3.39 4.29
CA ILE A 248 -18.73 2.99 2.97
C ILE A 248 -17.50 2.85 2.06
N GLN A 249 -17.27 1.66 1.49
CA GLN A 249 -16.16 1.41 0.59
C GLN A 249 -16.53 0.43 -0.53
N GLY A 250 -15.97 0.63 -1.72
CA GLY A 250 -16.29 -0.16 -2.90
C GLY A 250 -15.68 -1.57 -2.92
N SER A 251 -14.69 -1.85 -2.09
CA SER A 251 -14.03 -3.16 -1.98
C SER A 251 -14.49 -3.94 -0.74
N PRO A 252 -14.22 -5.26 -0.62
CA PRO A 252 -14.45 -6.00 0.60
C PRO A 252 -13.63 -5.44 1.77
N ALA A 253 -14.27 -5.14 2.90
CA ALA A 253 -13.61 -4.54 4.06
C ALA A 253 -12.73 -5.53 4.84
N SER A 254 -12.86 -6.83 4.60
CA SER A 254 -11.95 -7.86 5.13
C SER A 254 -10.53 -7.72 4.56
N PHE A 255 -10.39 -7.10 3.38
CA PHE A 255 -9.08 -6.85 2.82
C PHE A 255 -8.24 -5.95 3.74
N ALA A 256 -7.02 -6.40 4.02
CA ALA A 256 -6.04 -5.70 4.85
C ALA A 256 -6.50 -5.40 6.29
N GLY A 257 -7.58 -6.03 6.78
CA GLY A 257 -8.07 -5.87 8.15
C GLY A 257 -8.80 -4.55 8.42
N THR A 258 -9.32 -3.90 7.38
CA THR A 258 -10.06 -2.63 7.50
C THR A 258 -11.29 -2.78 8.37
N ASP A 259 -12.05 -3.86 8.20
CA ASP A 259 -13.22 -4.19 9.01
C ASP A 259 -12.88 -4.34 10.50
N LEU A 260 -11.78 -5.02 10.81
CA LEU A 260 -11.31 -5.21 12.18
C LEU A 260 -10.99 -3.88 12.85
N TYR A 261 -10.29 -3.00 12.12
CA TYR A 261 -9.92 -1.68 12.63
C TYR A 261 -11.15 -0.81 12.93
N TYR A 262 -12.05 -0.64 11.96
CA TYR A 262 -13.21 0.24 12.12
C TYR A 262 -14.29 -0.34 13.06
N LYS A 263 -14.32 -1.68 13.23
CA LYS A 263 -15.16 -2.30 14.27
C LYS A 263 -14.62 -2.07 15.67
N GLU A 264 -13.32 -2.15 15.88
CA GLU A 264 -12.70 -1.89 17.18
C GLU A 264 -12.79 -0.40 17.54
N HIS A 265 -12.45 0.48 16.59
CA HIS A 265 -12.33 1.91 16.81
C HIS A 265 -13.62 2.68 16.43
N GLY A 266 -14.60 2.64 17.32
CA GLY A 266 -15.88 3.34 17.16
C GLY A 266 -17.05 2.46 16.75
N ASN A 267 -16.85 1.17 16.49
CA ASN A 267 -17.87 0.21 16.08
C ASN A 267 -18.73 0.69 14.90
N TYR A 268 -18.05 1.02 13.78
CA TYR A 268 -18.70 1.48 12.58
C TYR A 268 -19.67 0.45 11.96
N GLU A 269 -20.81 0.92 11.44
CA GLU A 269 -21.57 0.17 10.45
C GLU A 269 -20.75 0.11 9.16
N ILE A 270 -20.43 -1.08 8.67
CA ILE A 270 -19.63 -1.27 7.48
C ILE A 270 -20.55 -1.63 6.31
N ILE A 271 -20.53 -0.79 5.28
CA ILE A 271 -21.20 -1.00 4.01
C ILE A 271 -20.14 -1.16 2.93
N ASP A 272 -19.63 -2.38 2.82
CA ASP A 272 -18.64 -2.76 1.82
C ASP A 272 -19.28 -3.47 0.62
N TYR A 273 -18.47 -3.87 -0.35
CA TYR A 273 -18.92 -4.58 -1.55
C TYR A 273 -19.85 -5.78 -1.24
N ASN A 274 -19.51 -6.58 -0.25
CA ASN A 274 -20.31 -7.75 0.13
C ASN A 274 -21.64 -7.31 0.74
N LYS A 275 -21.61 -6.31 1.61
CA LYS A 275 -22.81 -5.77 2.24
C LYS A 275 -23.74 -5.04 1.27
N MET A 276 -23.17 -4.40 0.22
CA MET A 276 -23.96 -3.81 -0.86
C MET A 276 -24.75 -4.86 -1.64
N LYS A 277 -24.14 -6.01 -1.91
CA LYS A 277 -24.87 -7.16 -2.52
C LYS A 277 -25.96 -7.72 -1.61
N GLU A 278 -25.66 -7.89 -0.35
CA GLU A 278 -26.62 -8.37 0.66
C GLU A 278 -27.83 -7.43 0.78
N LYS A 279 -27.56 -6.11 0.84
CA LYS A 279 -28.61 -5.06 0.90
C LYS A 279 -29.27 -4.78 -0.45
N LYS A 280 -28.87 -5.45 -1.53
CA LYS A 280 -29.38 -5.26 -2.91
C LYS A 280 -29.18 -3.83 -3.44
N TYR A 281 -28.13 -3.13 -3.00
CA TYR A 281 -27.75 -1.85 -3.59
C TYR A 281 -27.07 -2.05 -4.94
N ILE A 282 -26.52 -3.25 -5.16
CA ILE A 282 -25.99 -3.73 -6.43
C ILE A 282 -26.46 -5.17 -6.66
N ASP A 283 -26.43 -5.61 -7.91
CA ASP A 283 -26.78 -6.98 -8.29
C ASP A 283 -25.75 -7.98 -7.76
N LYS A 284 -26.13 -9.24 -7.60
CA LYS A 284 -25.26 -10.28 -7.04
C LYS A 284 -24.02 -10.54 -7.89
N ASP A 285 -24.12 -10.41 -9.19
CA ASP A 285 -23.06 -10.58 -10.19
C ASP A 285 -22.33 -9.29 -10.52
N TYR A 286 -22.78 -8.15 -9.97
CA TYR A 286 -22.12 -6.86 -10.17
C TYR A 286 -20.68 -6.90 -9.68
N GLN A 287 -19.74 -6.58 -10.56
CA GLN A 287 -18.33 -6.47 -10.23
C GLN A 287 -17.62 -5.57 -11.22
N LYS A 288 -16.90 -4.56 -10.70
CA LYS A 288 -15.93 -3.78 -11.44
C LYS A 288 -14.58 -3.94 -10.72
N TRP A 289 -13.61 -4.52 -11.40
CA TRP A 289 -12.33 -4.93 -10.82
C TRP A 289 -12.56 -5.86 -9.61
N TRP A 290 -12.21 -5.41 -8.40
CA TRP A 290 -12.42 -6.15 -7.15
C TRP A 290 -13.58 -5.61 -6.29
N GLY A 291 -14.47 -4.79 -6.87
CA GLY A 291 -15.55 -4.16 -6.09
C GLY A 291 -16.52 -3.34 -6.92
N VAL A 292 -16.73 -2.10 -6.49
CA VAL A 292 -17.64 -1.11 -7.08
C VAL A 292 -16.83 0.11 -7.49
N GLU A 293 -17.08 0.66 -8.68
CA GLU A 293 -16.45 1.91 -9.14
C GLU A 293 -16.99 3.13 -8.39
N ASP A 294 -16.22 4.21 -8.38
CA ASP A 294 -16.49 5.42 -7.60
C ASP A 294 -17.85 6.04 -7.90
N LYS A 295 -18.25 6.14 -9.17
CA LYS A 295 -19.55 6.68 -9.54
C LYS A 295 -20.69 5.93 -8.83
N LYS A 296 -20.66 4.60 -8.90
CA LYS A 296 -21.68 3.77 -8.25
C LYS A 296 -21.60 3.83 -6.74
N LEU A 297 -20.38 3.94 -6.19
CA LEU A 297 -20.17 4.11 -4.76
C LEU A 297 -20.79 5.40 -4.24
N PHE A 298 -20.61 6.52 -4.93
CA PHE A 298 -21.23 7.80 -4.57
C PHE A 298 -22.76 7.80 -4.72
N GLU A 299 -23.31 7.04 -5.67
CA GLU A 299 -24.78 6.86 -5.79
C GLU A 299 -25.38 6.10 -4.59
N ILE A 300 -24.60 5.23 -3.95
CA ILE A 300 -25.03 4.41 -2.81
C ILE A 300 -24.83 5.14 -1.47
N ALA A 301 -23.80 6.00 -1.37
CA ALA A 301 -23.41 6.68 -0.16
C ALA A 301 -24.38 7.79 0.25
#